data_3ce10caf5ff79691516045c3e5094b8d
#
_entry.id   3ce10caf5ff79691516045c3e5094b8d
#
_cell.length_a   1.000
_cell.length_b   1.000
_cell.length_c   1.000
_cell.angle_alpha   90.00
_cell.angle_beta   90.00
_cell.angle_gamma   90.00
#
_symmetry.space_group_name_H-M   'P 1'
#
loop_
_entity.id
_entity.type
_entity.pdbx_description
1 polymer ?
#
loop_
_entity_poly.entity_id
_entity_poly.type
_entity_poly.pdbx_seq_one_letter_code
_entity_poly.pdbx_strand_id
1 'polypeptide(L)'
;DWEYPGFGGLEGNVVRAEDKQNYTRMFAALRARLDSLSQLTGKEYLLTTAVGGFKKFLDYTEMDKAQRYLDFVNLMTYDYYPDTLAVHHTNLYASDLYPEANSGDIAFRAFRQAGVPAEKLVMGISFSSRAFRLKEGSKTGPGDTVIAQTRGGGGFTRIKDSLENRPGYLKGWDQAACAPYLFHPEELLFLTYDDERSVGEKCRYVLENGMGGVMFWEYFSDPKEYLLDAIVAAFDPADSTAVSKPL
;
A
#
# COMPACT_ATOMS: atom_id res chain seq x y z
N ASP A 1 -1.45 13.15 8.15
CA ASP A 1 -1.17 12.98 6.73
C ASP A 1 -1.63 14.19 5.90
N TRP A 2 -0.71 14.74 5.12
CA TRP A 2 -1.01 15.67 4.05
C TRP A 2 -0.71 14.93 2.74
N GLU A 3 -1.72 14.23 2.23
CA GLU A 3 -1.56 13.24 1.16
C GLU A 3 -1.29 13.86 -0.20
N TYR A 4 -1.68 15.15 -0.37
CA TYR A 4 -1.68 15.81 -1.68
C TYR A 4 -1.09 17.22 -1.60
N PRO A 5 0.20 17.39 -1.27
CA PRO A 5 0.81 18.71 -1.13
C PRO A 5 0.90 19.52 -2.44
N GLY A 6 0.78 18.87 -3.59
CA GLY A 6 0.89 19.55 -4.89
C GLY A 6 -0.10 19.09 -5.95
N PHE A 7 -0.96 18.11 -5.64
CA PHE A 7 -1.89 17.53 -6.62
C PHE A 7 -2.93 16.66 -5.92
N GLY A 8 -4.03 16.34 -6.63
CA GLY A 8 -5.06 15.40 -6.14
C GLY A 8 -5.92 15.97 -5.00
N GLY A 9 -6.54 15.06 -4.25
CA GLY A 9 -7.51 15.40 -3.22
C GLY A 9 -8.90 15.72 -3.77
N LEU A 10 -9.74 16.34 -2.95
CA LEU A 10 -11.09 16.74 -3.33
C LEU A 10 -11.08 17.97 -4.24
N GLU A 11 -12.12 18.09 -5.06
CA GLU A 11 -12.34 19.30 -5.86
C GLU A 11 -12.41 20.53 -4.94
N GLY A 12 -11.69 21.59 -5.32
CA GLY A 12 -11.59 22.82 -4.53
C GLY A 12 -10.45 22.85 -3.51
N ASN A 13 -9.67 21.78 -3.36
CA ASN A 13 -8.44 21.83 -2.56
C ASN A 13 -7.49 22.89 -3.11
N VAL A 14 -6.96 23.73 -2.21
CA VAL A 14 -5.98 24.76 -2.57
C VAL A 14 -4.59 24.12 -2.65
N VAL A 15 -3.96 24.26 -3.80
CA VAL A 15 -2.59 23.78 -4.07
C VAL A 15 -1.71 24.99 -4.40
N ARG A 16 -0.53 25.07 -3.81
CA ARG A 16 0.46 26.14 -4.00
C ARG A 16 1.83 25.56 -4.34
N ALA A 17 2.60 26.28 -5.13
CA ALA A 17 3.98 25.88 -5.46
C ALA A 17 4.87 25.80 -4.21
N GLU A 18 4.61 26.64 -3.22
CA GLU A 18 5.32 26.69 -1.94
C GLU A 18 5.01 25.49 -1.03
N ASP A 19 3.94 24.75 -1.31
CA ASP A 19 3.53 23.61 -0.48
C ASP A 19 4.58 22.49 -0.46
N LYS A 20 5.38 22.36 -1.51
CA LYS A 20 6.56 21.49 -1.53
C LYS A 20 7.52 21.79 -0.38
N GLN A 21 7.82 23.06 -0.15
CA GLN A 21 8.70 23.52 0.95
C GLN A 21 7.95 23.60 2.28
N ASN A 22 6.67 23.99 2.24
CA ASN A 22 5.82 24.10 3.42
C ASN A 22 5.61 22.75 4.10
N TYR A 23 5.56 21.67 3.32
CA TYR A 23 5.53 20.30 3.82
C TYR A 23 6.73 20.01 4.74
N THR A 24 7.94 20.32 4.29
CA THR A 24 9.18 20.19 5.10
C THR A 24 9.16 21.09 6.33
N ARG A 25 8.77 22.38 6.15
CA ARG A 25 8.75 23.36 7.24
C ARG A 25 7.74 23.00 8.33
N MET A 26 6.61 22.44 7.95
CA MET A 26 5.59 21.94 8.89
C MET A 26 6.18 20.86 9.80
N PHE A 27 6.88 19.85 9.25
CA PHE A 27 7.50 18.81 10.07
C PHE A 27 8.62 19.36 10.95
N ALA A 28 9.42 20.29 10.46
CA ALA A 28 10.44 20.95 11.28
C ALA A 28 9.82 21.67 12.50
N ALA A 29 8.72 22.39 12.29
CA ALA A 29 8.03 23.08 13.37
C ALA A 29 7.36 22.11 14.36
N LEU A 30 6.72 21.04 13.88
CA LEU A 30 6.12 20.00 14.73
C LEU A 30 7.18 19.28 15.55
N ARG A 31 8.29 18.88 14.94
CA ARG A 31 9.41 18.22 15.65
C ARG A 31 9.97 19.09 16.76
N ALA A 32 10.22 20.36 16.49
CA ALA A 32 10.72 21.30 17.51
C ALA A 32 9.75 21.42 18.70
N ARG A 33 8.44 21.39 18.46
CA ARG A 33 7.42 21.42 19.52
C ARG A 33 7.36 20.11 20.31
N LEU A 34 7.43 18.97 19.64
CA LEU A 34 7.45 17.67 20.30
C LEU A 34 8.73 17.49 21.14
N ASP A 35 9.89 17.94 20.65
CA ASP A 35 11.14 17.90 21.42
C ASP A 35 11.07 18.77 22.69
N SER A 36 10.47 19.97 22.57
CA SER A 36 10.21 20.83 23.75
C SER A 36 9.27 20.15 24.75
N LEU A 37 8.25 19.46 24.27
CA LEU A 37 7.31 18.72 25.12
C LEU A 37 8.00 17.51 25.77
N SER A 38 8.88 16.81 25.05
CA SER A 38 9.68 15.71 25.57
C SER A 38 10.54 16.15 26.76
N GLN A 39 11.21 17.31 26.64
CA GLN A 39 12.01 17.89 27.73
C GLN A 39 11.16 18.19 28.97
N LEU A 40 9.91 18.64 28.80
CA LEU A 40 9.02 18.98 29.91
C LEU A 40 8.43 17.72 30.60
N THR A 41 8.16 16.69 29.82
CA THR A 41 7.40 15.51 30.31
C THR A 41 8.28 14.29 30.60
N GLY A 42 9.52 14.28 30.10
CA GLY A 42 10.41 13.10 30.13
C GLY A 42 9.94 11.94 29.25
N LYS A 43 8.99 12.19 28.31
CA LYS A 43 8.48 11.17 27.35
C LYS A 43 8.99 11.45 25.94
N GLU A 44 9.16 10.39 25.17
CA GLU A 44 9.40 10.50 23.73
C GLU A 44 8.06 10.61 22.97
N TYR A 45 8.06 11.43 21.91
CA TYR A 45 6.91 11.63 21.05
C TYR A 45 7.31 11.40 19.60
N LEU A 46 6.67 10.44 18.97
CA LEU A 46 6.89 10.12 17.55
C LEU A 46 6.20 11.16 16.66
N LEU A 47 6.87 11.51 15.57
CA LEU A 47 6.33 12.28 14.46
C LEU A 47 6.42 11.45 13.19
N THR A 48 5.28 11.09 12.65
CA THR A 48 5.18 10.23 11.47
C THR A 48 4.32 10.88 10.39
N THR A 49 4.39 10.38 9.18
CA THR A 49 3.49 10.78 8.09
C THR A 49 3.05 9.58 7.28
N ALA A 50 1.83 9.63 6.74
CA ALA A 50 1.39 8.76 5.67
C ALA A 50 1.50 9.53 4.35
N VAL A 51 2.01 8.88 3.31
CA VAL A 51 2.30 9.50 2.01
C VAL A 51 1.85 8.60 0.87
N GLY A 52 1.52 9.17 -0.28
CA GLY A 52 1.23 8.40 -1.48
C GLY A 52 2.42 7.51 -1.86
N GLY A 53 2.19 6.20 -1.93
CA GLY A 53 3.20 5.20 -2.25
C GLY A 53 3.56 5.17 -3.74
N PHE A 54 3.85 6.30 -4.36
CA PHE A 54 4.14 6.40 -5.79
C PHE A 54 5.09 7.57 -6.10
N LYS A 55 5.84 7.43 -7.19
CA LYS A 55 6.92 8.37 -7.58
C LYS A 55 6.45 9.82 -7.73
N LYS A 56 5.23 10.05 -8.26
CA LYS A 56 4.69 11.39 -8.46
C LYS A 56 4.61 12.22 -7.17
N PHE A 57 4.43 11.58 -5.99
CA PHE A 57 4.43 12.27 -4.71
C PHE A 57 5.75 13.00 -4.43
N LEU A 58 6.87 12.44 -4.89
CA LEU A 58 8.21 12.98 -4.71
C LEU A 58 8.46 14.25 -5.53
N ASP A 59 7.71 14.46 -6.63
CA ASP A 59 7.83 15.67 -7.43
C ASP A 59 7.35 16.91 -6.65
N TYR A 60 6.45 16.71 -5.69
CA TYR A 60 5.78 17.75 -4.90
C TYR A 60 6.24 17.82 -3.44
N THR A 61 7.30 17.08 -3.08
CA THR A 61 7.84 17.06 -1.71
C THR A 61 9.37 17.07 -1.72
N GLU A 62 9.96 17.49 -0.61
CA GLU A 62 11.41 17.44 -0.38
C GLU A 62 11.68 16.32 0.64
N MET A 63 11.43 15.06 0.28
CA MET A 63 11.51 13.94 1.23
C MET A 63 12.92 13.70 1.78
N ASP A 64 13.97 14.05 1.05
CA ASP A 64 15.36 14.07 1.53
C ASP A 64 15.57 14.97 2.75
N LYS A 65 14.79 16.05 2.84
CA LYS A 65 14.82 16.99 3.96
C LYS A 65 13.76 16.65 5.02
N ALA A 66 12.52 16.39 4.60
CA ALA A 66 11.41 16.15 5.49
C ALA A 66 11.65 14.94 6.41
N GLN A 67 12.24 13.84 5.88
CA GLN A 67 12.54 12.62 6.65
C GLN A 67 13.44 12.86 7.87
N ARG A 68 14.21 13.96 7.90
CA ARG A 68 15.10 14.30 9.04
C ARG A 68 14.31 14.64 10.31
N TYR A 69 13.07 15.05 10.15
CA TYR A 69 12.16 15.44 11.24
C TYR A 69 11.20 14.33 11.63
N LEU A 70 11.16 13.24 10.85
CA LEU A 70 10.22 12.14 10.99
C LEU A 70 10.90 10.91 11.60
N ASP A 71 10.19 10.21 12.45
CA ASP A 71 10.63 8.93 12.99
C ASP A 71 10.45 7.85 11.93
N PHE A 72 9.30 7.81 11.23
CA PHE A 72 9.07 6.95 10.07
C PHE A 72 8.03 7.53 9.09
N VAL A 73 8.00 6.96 7.89
CA VAL A 73 7.17 7.35 6.77
C VAL A 73 6.34 6.14 6.33
N ASN A 74 5.03 6.21 6.49
CA ASN A 74 4.10 5.18 6.04
C ASN A 74 3.82 5.37 4.55
N LEU A 75 4.28 4.45 3.72
CA LEU A 75 3.97 4.43 2.32
C LEU A 75 2.59 3.79 2.11
N MET A 76 1.62 4.53 1.64
CA MET A 76 0.31 4.01 1.25
C MET A 76 0.45 3.27 -0.08
N THR A 77 1.00 2.06 -0.04
CA THR A 77 1.28 1.18 -1.18
C THR A 77 0.03 0.41 -1.61
N TYR A 78 -1.06 1.14 -1.81
CA TYR A 78 -2.35 0.66 -2.25
C TYR A 78 -3.09 1.73 -3.05
N ASP A 79 -4.25 1.36 -3.61
CA ASP A 79 -5.06 2.18 -4.50
C ASP A 79 -4.33 2.54 -5.83
N TYR A 80 -3.55 1.61 -6.33
CA TYR A 80 -2.80 1.69 -7.58
C TYR A 80 -3.65 1.33 -8.80
N TYR A 81 -4.76 1.97 -9.03
CA TYR A 81 -5.61 1.66 -10.18
C TYR A 81 -5.95 2.88 -11.02
N PRO A 82 -5.84 2.80 -12.35
CA PRO A 82 -6.46 3.73 -13.27
C PRO A 82 -7.94 3.37 -13.45
N ASP A 83 -8.75 4.33 -13.91
CA ASP A 83 -10.18 4.13 -14.14
C ASP A 83 -10.50 3.24 -15.37
N THR A 84 -9.50 2.83 -16.15
CA THR A 84 -9.70 2.24 -17.47
C THR A 84 -9.22 0.81 -17.61
N LEU A 85 -8.35 0.34 -16.70
CA LEU A 85 -7.72 -0.98 -16.79
C LEU A 85 -7.83 -1.72 -15.46
N ALA A 86 -8.15 -3.01 -15.51
CA ALA A 86 -8.17 -3.90 -14.35
C ALA A 86 -6.73 -4.22 -13.94
N VAL A 87 -6.26 -3.55 -12.91
CA VAL A 87 -4.92 -3.73 -12.33
C VAL A 87 -5.03 -4.12 -10.85
N HIS A 88 -3.96 -4.67 -10.31
CA HIS A 88 -3.88 -4.86 -8.86
C HIS A 88 -3.74 -3.52 -8.15
N HIS A 89 -4.53 -3.30 -7.11
CA HIS A 89 -4.48 -2.04 -6.38
C HIS A 89 -3.45 -2.00 -5.26
N THR A 90 -2.83 -3.15 -4.92
CA THR A 90 -1.91 -3.28 -3.78
C THR A 90 -0.79 -4.30 -4.04
N ASN A 91 -0.33 -4.41 -5.27
CA ASN A 91 0.69 -5.35 -5.70
C ASN A 91 2.08 -5.01 -5.15
N LEU A 92 2.87 -6.05 -4.84
CA LEU A 92 4.26 -5.89 -4.40
C LEU A 92 5.18 -5.50 -5.56
N TYR A 93 5.05 -6.15 -6.72
CA TYR A 93 5.84 -5.87 -7.92
C TYR A 93 4.96 -5.43 -9.08
N ALA A 94 5.58 -4.88 -10.13
CA ALA A 94 4.88 -4.58 -11.38
C ALA A 94 4.38 -5.88 -12.04
N SER A 95 3.19 -5.85 -12.61
CA SER A 95 2.67 -6.97 -13.40
C SER A 95 3.23 -6.92 -14.83
N ASP A 96 3.49 -8.10 -15.42
CA ASP A 96 3.84 -8.20 -16.83
C ASP A 96 2.68 -7.78 -17.76
N LEU A 97 1.45 -7.81 -17.27
CA LEU A 97 0.24 -7.43 -18.02
C LEU A 97 0.07 -5.90 -18.15
N TYR A 98 0.62 -5.14 -17.21
CA TYR A 98 0.55 -3.66 -17.16
C TYR A 98 1.78 -3.08 -16.45
N PRO A 99 2.97 -3.14 -17.07
CA PRO A 99 4.25 -2.81 -16.44
C PRO A 99 4.40 -1.34 -16.03
N GLU A 100 3.57 -0.45 -16.58
CA GLU A 100 3.56 0.99 -16.24
C GLU A 100 2.85 1.32 -14.91
N ALA A 101 2.19 0.35 -14.27
CA ALA A 101 1.50 0.56 -13.00
C ALA A 101 2.47 0.67 -11.82
N ASN A 102 2.00 1.37 -10.77
CA ASN A 102 2.72 1.45 -9.51
C ASN A 102 2.75 0.09 -8.79
N SER A 103 3.70 -0.06 -7.87
CA SER A 103 3.83 -1.21 -6.98
C SER A 103 4.56 -0.84 -5.69
N GLY A 104 4.51 -1.71 -4.69
CA GLY A 104 5.24 -1.51 -3.44
C GLY A 104 6.76 -1.38 -3.66
N ASP A 105 7.35 -2.21 -4.52
CA ASP A 105 8.77 -2.17 -4.88
C ASP A 105 9.15 -0.85 -5.59
N ILE A 106 8.34 -0.39 -6.56
CA ILE A 106 8.57 0.88 -7.25
C ILE A 106 8.53 2.05 -6.25
N ALA A 107 7.55 2.05 -5.34
CA ALA A 107 7.45 3.07 -4.29
C ALA A 107 8.68 3.06 -3.38
N PHE A 108 9.03 1.91 -2.83
CA PHE A 108 10.20 1.77 -1.96
C PHE A 108 11.47 2.29 -2.63
N ARG A 109 11.77 1.82 -3.83
CA ARG A 109 12.97 2.25 -4.58
C ARG A 109 12.98 3.74 -4.85
N ALA A 110 11.84 4.32 -5.23
CA ALA A 110 11.72 5.76 -5.50
C ALA A 110 12.01 6.59 -4.24
N PHE A 111 11.43 6.22 -3.09
CA PHE A 111 11.69 6.93 -1.82
C PHE A 111 13.12 6.74 -1.33
N ARG A 112 13.71 5.55 -1.51
CA ARG A 112 15.15 5.31 -1.25
C ARG A 112 16.04 6.21 -2.11
N GLN A 113 15.75 6.28 -3.39
CA GLN A 113 16.48 7.15 -4.33
C GLN A 113 16.31 8.63 -4.00
N ALA A 114 15.16 9.02 -3.47
CA ALA A 114 14.90 10.37 -2.97
C ALA A 114 15.59 10.67 -1.62
N GLY A 115 16.38 9.76 -1.06
CA GLY A 115 17.21 10.00 0.14
C GLY A 115 16.51 9.66 1.46
N VAL A 116 15.41 8.90 1.46
CA VAL A 116 14.80 8.41 2.70
C VAL A 116 15.47 7.09 3.11
N PRO A 117 15.98 6.94 4.34
CA PRO A 117 16.57 5.70 4.85
C PRO A 117 15.55 4.53 4.84
N ALA A 118 16.01 3.30 4.55
CA ALA A 118 15.13 2.13 4.47
C ALA A 118 14.39 1.88 5.79
N GLU A 119 15.10 1.96 6.89
CA GLU A 119 14.59 1.76 8.24
C GLU A 119 13.51 2.77 8.67
N LYS A 120 13.35 3.86 7.93
CA LYS A 120 12.26 4.83 8.12
C LYS A 120 11.05 4.57 7.23
N LEU A 121 11.17 3.72 6.24
CA LEU A 121 10.08 3.40 5.32
C LEU A 121 9.24 2.23 5.83
N VAL A 122 7.94 2.43 5.93
CA VAL A 122 6.97 1.43 6.39
C VAL A 122 6.03 1.12 5.23
N MET A 123 5.90 -0.16 4.87
CA MET A 123 5.08 -0.59 3.73
C MET A 123 3.61 -0.70 4.11
N GLY A 124 2.73 -0.13 3.29
CA GLY A 124 1.28 -0.22 3.46
C GLY A 124 0.70 -1.53 2.94
N ILE A 125 -0.22 -2.09 3.69
CA ILE A 125 -1.02 -3.28 3.34
C ILE A 125 -2.49 -2.87 3.33
N SER A 126 -3.24 -3.29 2.31
CA SER A 126 -4.67 -3.02 2.25
C SER A 126 -5.47 -4.17 2.84
N PHE A 127 -6.27 -3.90 3.86
CA PHE A 127 -7.22 -4.88 4.41
C PHE A 127 -8.56 -4.86 3.67
N SER A 128 -8.71 -4.01 2.65
CA SER A 128 -9.89 -3.92 1.82
C SER A 128 -9.58 -4.21 0.35
N SER A 129 -10.62 -4.46 -0.44
CA SER A 129 -10.52 -4.71 -1.88
C SER A 129 -10.99 -3.53 -2.72
N ARG A 130 -10.62 -3.59 -4.00
CA ARG A 130 -11.25 -2.80 -5.07
C ARG A 130 -11.94 -3.74 -6.04
N ALA A 131 -13.07 -3.31 -6.58
CA ALA A 131 -13.87 -4.11 -7.49
C ALA A 131 -14.25 -3.32 -8.74
N PHE A 132 -14.13 -3.97 -9.89
CA PHE A 132 -14.31 -3.34 -11.20
C PHE A 132 -15.21 -4.20 -12.08
N ARG A 133 -16.16 -3.55 -12.73
CA ARG A 133 -16.91 -4.16 -13.82
C ARG A 133 -16.12 -4.04 -15.10
N LEU A 134 -15.95 -5.16 -15.77
CA LEU A 134 -15.16 -5.25 -17.00
C LEU A 134 -16.04 -5.12 -18.23
N LYS A 135 -15.41 -4.77 -19.34
CA LYS A 135 -16.06 -4.70 -20.65
C LYS A 135 -16.51 -6.08 -21.09
N GLU A 136 -17.60 -6.15 -21.83
CA GLU A 136 -18.06 -7.38 -22.48
C GLU A 136 -16.96 -8.01 -23.36
N GLY A 137 -16.81 -9.34 -23.24
CA GLY A 137 -15.74 -10.08 -23.88
C GLY A 137 -14.46 -10.24 -23.05
N SER A 138 -14.38 -9.65 -21.86
CA SER A 138 -13.29 -9.88 -20.90
C SER A 138 -13.23 -11.34 -20.47
N LYS A 139 -12.01 -11.91 -20.34
CA LYS A 139 -11.81 -13.35 -20.13
C LYS A 139 -10.95 -13.70 -18.94
N THR A 140 -10.06 -12.80 -18.52
CA THR A 140 -8.99 -13.11 -17.58
C THR A 140 -9.04 -12.30 -16.29
N GLY A 141 -9.68 -11.14 -16.30
CA GLY A 141 -9.70 -10.19 -15.20
C GLY A 141 -8.53 -9.21 -15.29
N PRO A 142 -7.33 -9.55 -14.80
CA PRO A 142 -6.20 -8.62 -14.86
C PRO A 142 -5.83 -8.25 -16.30
N GLY A 143 -5.63 -6.94 -16.55
CA GLY A 143 -5.32 -6.39 -17.88
C GLY A 143 -6.54 -6.12 -18.77
N ASP A 144 -7.73 -6.54 -18.37
CA ASP A 144 -8.97 -6.28 -19.12
C ASP A 144 -9.45 -4.83 -18.94
N THR A 145 -10.27 -4.35 -19.90
CA THR A 145 -10.80 -2.98 -19.86
C THR A 145 -11.89 -2.84 -18.79
N VAL A 146 -11.73 -1.84 -17.94
CA VAL A 146 -12.72 -1.45 -16.93
C VAL A 146 -13.75 -0.51 -17.54
N ILE A 147 -15.04 -0.71 -17.20
CA ILE A 147 -16.14 0.18 -17.56
C ILE A 147 -16.72 0.92 -16.35
N ALA A 148 -16.52 0.40 -15.15
CA ALA A 148 -16.95 1.07 -13.91
C ALA A 148 -16.24 0.48 -12.69
N GLN A 149 -15.95 1.33 -11.71
CA GLN A 149 -15.64 0.88 -10.36
C GLN A 149 -16.95 0.49 -9.64
N THR A 150 -16.91 -0.56 -8.82
CA THR A 150 -18.08 -1.08 -8.11
C THR A 150 -17.80 -1.25 -6.61
N ARG A 151 -18.86 -1.45 -5.81
CA ARG A 151 -18.76 -1.75 -4.37
C ARG A 151 -18.70 -3.26 -4.08
N GLY A 152 -18.06 -4.07 -4.93
CA GLY A 152 -18.18 -5.52 -4.88
C GLY A 152 -17.50 -6.25 -3.73
N GLY A 153 -16.27 -5.89 -3.39
CA GLY A 153 -15.42 -6.70 -2.51
C GLY A 153 -15.67 -6.46 -1.02
N GLY A 154 -15.38 -5.25 -0.57
CA GLY A 154 -15.37 -4.92 0.86
C GLY A 154 -14.06 -5.32 1.56
N GLY A 155 -14.13 -5.58 2.86
CA GLY A 155 -12.99 -5.98 3.68
C GLY A 155 -12.60 -7.46 3.51
N PHE A 156 -11.38 -7.80 3.94
CA PHE A 156 -10.80 -9.12 3.72
C PHE A 156 -11.58 -10.26 4.38
N THR A 157 -12.04 -10.09 5.62
CA THR A 157 -12.89 -11.10 6.28
C THR A 157 -14.08 -11.51 5.40
N ARG A 158 -14.76 -10.53 4.76
CA ARG A 158 -15.88 -10.84 3.86
C ARG A 158 -15.41 -11.56 2.60
N ILE A 159 -14.28 -11.18 2.04
CA ILE A 159 -13.72 -11.85 0.85
C ILE A 159 -13.46 -13.31 1.16
N LYS A 160 -12.70 -13.58 2.22
CA LYS A 160 -12.33 -14.92 2.64
C LYS A 160 -13.52 -15.79 2.99
N ASP A 161 -14.43 -15.29 3.81
CA ASP A 161 -15.55 -16.07 4.32
C ASP A 161 -16.69 -16.26 3.31
N SER A 162 -16.83 -15.34 2.35
CA SER A 162 -18.05 -15.29 1.52
C SER A 162 -17.80 -15.27 0.02
N LEU A 163 -16.66 -14.78 -0.47
CA LEU A 163 -16.43 -14.61 -1.91
C LEU A 163 -15.45 -15.63 -2.50
N GLU A 164 -14.34 -15.95 -1.83
CA GLU A 164 -13.31 -16.86 -2.37
C GLU A 164 -13.85 -18.25 -2.73
N ASN A 165 -14.86 -18.73 -2.00
CA ASN A 165 -15.48 -20.03 -2.21
C ASN A 165 -16.89 -19.95 -2.82
N ARG A 166 -17.33 -18.76 -3.24
CA ARG A 166 -18.66 -18.58 -3.84
C ARG A 166 -18.64 -19.11 -5.28
N PRO A 167 -19.65 -19.91 -5.69
CA PRO A 167 -19.77 -20.36 -7.08
C PRO A 167 -19.73 -19.18 -8.07
N GLY A 168 -19.03 -19.37 -9.17
CA GLY A 168 -18.84 -18.37 -10.23
C GLY A 168 -17.58 -17.52 -10.08
N TYR A 169 -16.99 -17.40 -8.88
CA TYR A 169 -15.71 -16.73 -8.70
C TYR A 169 -14.52 -17.67 -8.98
N LEU A 170 -13.58 -17.18 -9.76
CA LEU A 170 -12.28 -17.80 -10.02
C LEU A 170 -11.23 -17.06 -9.20
N LYS A 171 -10.59 -17.75 -8.27
CA LYS A 171 -9.43 -17.21 -7.54
C LYS A 171 -8.18 -17.38 -8.40
N GLY A 172 -7.45 -16.29 -8.62
CA GLY A 172 -6.21 -16.27 -9.34
C GLY A 172 -5.06 -15.64 -8.54
N TRP A 173 -3.86 -15.88 -9.04
CA TRP A 173 -2.62 -15.30 -8.51
C TRP A 173 -1.77 -14.79 -9.66
N ASP A 174 -1.42 -13.51 -9.64
CA ASP A 174 -0.44 -12.92 -10.56
C ASP A 174 0.96 -13.13 -9.97
N GLN A 175 1.72 -14.04 -10.56
CA GLN A 175 3.04 -14.41 -10.07
C GLN A 175 4.05 -13.25 -10.18
N ALA A 176 3.97 -12.45 -11.25
CA ALA A 176 4.86 -11.31 -11.45
C ALA A 176 4.58 -10.20 -10.45
N ALA A 177 3.31 -9.90 -10.22
CA ALA A 177 2.86 -8.86 -9.29
C ALA A 177 2.88 -9.28 -7.81
N CYS A 178 2.97 -10.59 -7.51
CA CYS A 178 2.76 -11.18 -6.17
C CYS A 178 1.42 -10.73 -5.58
N ALA A 179 0.34 -10.86 -6.33
CA ALA A 179 -0.97 -10.36 -5.94
C ALA A 179 -2.10 -11.34 -6.27
N PRO A 180 -3.06 -11.55 -5.33
CA PRO A 180 -4.26 -12.33 -5.56
C PRO A 180 -5.34 -11.50 -6.27
N TYR A 181 -6.28 -12.20 -6.90
CA TYR A 181 -7.50 -11.60 -7.43
C TYR A 181 -8.65 -12.60 -7.46
N LEU A 182 -9.87 -12.08 -7.53
CA LEU A 182 -11.07 -12.85 -7.88
C LEU A 182 -11.63 -12.33 -9.19
N PHE A 183 -12.08 -13.24 -10.04
CA PHE A 183 -12.76 -12.91 -11.28
C PHE A 183 -14.06 -13.71 -11.41
N HIS A 184 -15.16 -13.03 -11.72
CA HIS A 184 -16.45 -13.65 -12.02
C HIS A 184 -16.76 -13.44 -13.51
N PRO A 185 -16.56 -14.45 -14.37
CA PRO A 185 -16.68 -14.29 -15.82
C PRO A 185 -18.09 -13.95 -16.31
N GLU A 186 -19.14 -14.50 -15.67
CA GLU A 186 -20.53 -14.21 -16.06
C GLU A 186 -20.97 -12.80 -15.65
N GLU A 187 -20.54 -12.32 -14.46
CA GLU A 187 -20.85 -10.99 -13.96
C GLU A 187 -19.84 -9.93 -14.49
N LEU A 188 -18.78 -10.36 -15.18
CA LEU A 188 -17.66 -9.53 -15.62
C LEU A 188 -17.10 -8.67 -14.48
N LEU A 189 -16.91 -9.30 -13.31
CA LEU A 189 -16.50 -8.63 -12.10
C LEU A 189 -15.09 -9.06 -11.72
N PHE A 190 -14.19 -8.10 -11.61
CA PHE A 190 -12.81 -8.29 -11.14
C PHE A 190 -12.63 -7.65 -9.77
N LEU A 191 -12.06 -8.40 -8.82
CA LEU A 191 -11.69 -7.92 -7.50
C LEU A 191 -10.18 -8.10 -7.29
N THR A 192 -9.55 -7.06 -6.77
CA THR A 192 -8.14 -7.06 -6.36
C THR A 192 -8.04 -6.74 -4.86
N TYR A 193 -7.16 -7.42 -4.15
CA TYR A 193 -7.05 -7.35 -2.68
C TYR A 193 -5.70 -7.91 -2.21
N ASP A 194 -5.40 -7.82 -0.93
CA ASP A 194 -4.34 -8.60 -0.27
C ASP A 194 -4.94 -9.84 0.39
N ASP A 195 -4.25 -10.99 0.31
CA ASP A 195 -4.52 -12.19 1.09
C ASP A 195 -3.31 -12.53 2.00
N GLU A 196 -3.42 -13.59 2.80
CA GLU A 196 -2.35 -14.00 3.71
C GLU A 196 -1.02 -14.28 2.98
N ARG A 197 -1.11 -14.79 1.74
CA ARG A 197 0.07 -15.05 0.92
C ARG A 197 0.76 -13.77 0.49
N SER A 198 0.01 -12.81 -0.07
CA SER A 198 0.58 -11.53 -0.52
C SER A 198 1.12 -10.70 0.65
N VAL A 199 0.44 -10.75 1.80
CA VAL A 199 0.92 -10.14 3.04
C VAL A 199 2.25 -10.76 3.49
N GLY A 200 2.36 -12.10 3.49
CA GLY A 200 3.62 -12.79 3.78
C GLY A 200 4.76 -12.40 2.85
N GLU A 201 4.50 -12.26 1.54
CA GLU A 201 5.49 -11.80 0.56
C GLU A 201 5.94 -10.34 0.84
N LYS A 202 5.01 -9.46 1.19
CA LYS A 202 5.30 -8.07 1.57
C LYS A 202 6.13 -7.99 2.84
N CYS A 203 5.79 -8.76 3.87
CA CYS A 203 6.55 -8.81 5.12
C CYS A 203 7.97 -9.35 4.89
N ARG A 204 8.14 -10.37 4.06
CA ARG A 204 9.46 -10.87 3.66
C ARG A 204 10.26 -9.80 2.93
N TYR A 205 9.65 -9.11 1.97
CA TYR A 205 10.28 -8.00 1.27
C TYR A 205 10.77 -6.90 2.24
N VAL A 206 9.95 -6.55 3.23
CA VAL A 206 10.30 -5.57 4.27
C VAL A 206 11.55 -6.00 5.04
N LEU A 207 11.62 -7.27 5.48
CA LEU A 207 12.77 -7.82 6.19
C LEU A 207 14.03 -7.85 5.32
N GLU A 208 13.92 -8.33 4.07
CA GLU A 208 15.04 -8.44 3.13
C GLU A 208 15.64 -7.07 2.73
N ASN A 209 14.82 -6.02 2.72
CA ASN A 209 15.23 -4.66 2.34
C ASN A 209 15.53 -3.75 3.54
N GLY A 210 15.48 -4.26 4.78
CA GLY A 210 15.76 -3.50 5.99
C GLY A 210 14.80 -2.32 6.18
N MET A 211 13.53 -2.46 5.79
CA MET A 211 12.50 -1.45 6.01
C MET A 211 12.09 -1.41 7.49
N GLY A 212 11.46 -0.31 7.90
CA GLY A 212 11.04 -0.10 9.30
C GLY A 212 9.87 -0.98 9.75
N GLY A 213 9.13 -1.59 8.82
CA GLY A 213 8.00 -2.46 9.14
C GLY A 213 6.86 -2.35 8.13
N VAL A 214 5.68 -2.75 8.56
CA VAL A 214 4.43 -2.62 7.81
C VAL A 214 3.40 -1.81 8.58
N MET A 215 2.51 -1.17 7.88
CA MET A 215 1.26 -0.60 8.40
C MET A 215 0.09 -1.08 7.56
N PHE A 216 -1.13 -1.01 8.06
CA PHE A 216 -2.29 -1.43 7.30
C PHE A 216 -3.46 -0.44 7.41
N TRP A 217 -4.31 -0.43 6.40
CA TRP A 217 -5.58 0.28 6.34
C TRP A 217 -6.67 -0.68 5.87
N GLU A 218 -7.68 -1.01 6.69
CA GLU A 218 -7.86 -0.67 8.09
C GLU A 218 -8.39 -1.88 8.89
N TYR A 219 -8.25 -1.86 10.20
CA TYR A 219 -8.60 -2.98 11.08
C TYR A 219 -10.05 -3.49 10.90
N PHE A 220 -11.02 -2.58 10.76
CA PHE A 220 -12.43 -2.97 10.58
C PHE A 220 -12.72 -3.75 9.29
N SER A 221 -11.81 -3.75 8.35
CA SER A 221 -11.91 -4.53 7.12
C SER A 221 -11.57 -6.00 7.33
N ASP A 222 -10.88 -6.34 8.43
CA ASP A 222 -10.54 -7.73 8.80
C ASP A 222 -10.78 -8.02 10.29
N PRO A 223 -12.03 -7.97 10.78
CA PRO A 223 -12.35 -8.16 12.20
C PRO A 223 -12.07 -9.58 12.72
N LYS A 224 -11.76 -10.55 11.86
CA LYS A 224 -11.29 -11.89 12.24
C LYS A 224 -9.78 -12.02 12.26
N GLU A 225 -9.06 -10.93 11.98
CA GLU A 225 -7.61 -10.80 12.13
C GLU A 225 -6.78 -11.76 11.25
N TYR A 226 -7.34 -12.28 10.16
CA TYR A 226 -6.64 -13.20 9.25
C TYR A 226 -5.34 -12.60 8.68
N LEU A 227 -5.39 -11.33 8.22
CA LEU A 227 -4.20 -10.65 7.70
C LEU A 227 -3.28 -10.18 8.82
N LEU A 228 -3.82 -9.80 9.97
CA LEU A 228 -3.02 -9.43 11.13
C LEU A 228 -2.23 -10.63 11.64
N ASP A 229 -2.85 -11.81 11.73
CA ASP A 229 -2.18 -13.06 12.10
C ASP A 229 -1.07 -13.40 11.10
N ALA A 230 -1.31 -13.20 9.79
CA ALA A 230 -0.28 -13.40 8.76
C ALA A 230 0.90 -12.44 8.92
N ILE A 231 0.65 -11.17 9.28
CA ILE A 231 1.70 -10.19 9.59
C ILE A 231 2.51 -10.66 10.81
N VAL A 232 1.84 -11.03 11.91
CA VAL A 232 2.50 -11.49 13.14
C VAL A 232 3.36 -12.71 12.86
N ALA A 233 2.81 -13.72 12.16
CA ALA A 233 3.55 -14.93 11.81
C ALA A 233 4.80 -14.62 10.96
N ALA A 234 4.71 -13.70 10.00
CA ALA A 234 5.82 -13.36 9.13
C ALA A 234 6.99 -12.64 9.85
N PHE A 235 6.71 -11.96 10.96
CA PHE A 235 7.72 -11.30 11.79
C PHE A 235 8.15 -12.13 13.02
N ASP A 236 7.60 -13.35 13.24
CA ASP A 236 8.00 -14.21 14.34
C ASP A 236 9.41 -14.79 14.06
N PRO A 237 10.39 -14.56 14.95
CA PRO A 237 11.74 -15.10 14.80
C PRO A 237 11.79 -16.65 14.78
N ALA A 238 10.80 -17.32 15.35
CA ALA A 238 10.74 -18.80 15.36
C ALA A 238 10.49 -19.39 13.97
N ASP A 239 9.81 -18.66 13.07
CA ASP A 239 9.52 -19.09 11.70
C ASP A 239 10.61 -18.67 10.69
N SER A 240 11.50 -17.74 11.07
CA SER A 240 12.60 -17.24 10.21
C SER A 240 13.65 -18.31 9.87
N THR A 241 13.62 -19.48 10.51
CA THR A 241 14.50 -20.63 10.20
C THR A 241 14.09 -21.38 8.93
N ALA A 242 12.90 -21.13 8.38
CA ALA A 242 12.41 -21.76 7.15
C ALA A 242 12.92 -21.10 5.86
N VAL A 243 13.53 -19.90 5.94
CA VAL A 243 13.95 -19.10 4.78
C VAL A 243 15.33 -19.49 4.20
N SER A 244 16.05 -20.42 4.81
CA SER A 244 17.37 -20.85 4.34
C SER A 244 17.38 -22.21 3.63
N LYS A 245 16.68 -22.32 2.48
CA LYS A 245 17.02 -23.33 1.47
C LYS A 245 16.83 -22.74 0.07
N PRO A 246 17.92 -22.45 -0.65
CA PRO A 246 17.82 -22.23 -2.09
C PRO A 246 17.51 -23.58 -2.76
N LEU A 247 16.55 -23.56 -3.70
CA LEU A 247 16.35 -24.60 -4.70
C LEU A 247 17.30 -24.35 -5.86
#